data_d42d79c589bc006495e94456e8a97b79
#
_entry.id   d42d79c589bc006495e94456e8a97b79
#
_cell.length_a   1.000
_cell.length_b   1.000
_cell.length_c   1.000
_cell.angle_alpha   90.00
_cell.angle_beta   90.00
_cell.angle_gamma   90.00
#
_symmetry.space_group_name_H-M   'P 1'
#
loop_
_entity.id
_entity.type
_entity.pdbx_description
1 polymer ?
#
loop_
_entity_poly.entity_id
_entity_poly.type
_entity_poly.pdbx_seq_one_letter_code
_entity_poly.pdbx_strand_id
1 'polypeptide(L)'
;MHHRSTVVRSTASADPLPAAPPRRARVQILLSTYNGAEFLPELLASLDAQSLQDFDLRVRDDGSTDGTLAILDEYARRRPATVERGAHVGVPESFFRALRDAEPAAEFFAYCDQDDVWLPGKVARAVEYLSRADPARPALYCSGLTPVDVHLEPLDKPRRDVRALDFRNALVENQVSGCTMMFNHAAWELLTRSKPREALMHDHWAYLVVSAFGTIHFDPEPSLLYRQHPSNTVGMPRGLWSRVRNFQKRRGMSPLFAQAEEFRALYGGALDGVRLAALDRFLASRQSTSRRLRYALRPATYRHRAVDDVAHRLMVALGYF
;
A
#
# COMPACT_ATOMS: atom_id res chain seq x y z
N MET A 1 -29.66 50.40 64.75
CA MET A 1 -28.56 49.45 64.69
C MET A 1 -28.57 48.85 63.27
N HIS A 2 -27.71 49.38 62.42
CA HIS A 2 -27.61 48.92 61.03
C HIS A 2 -26.37 48.04 60.89
N HIS A 3 -26.59 46.74 60.61
CA HIS A 3 -25.50 45.82 60.21
C HIS A 3 -25.23 45.99 58.69
N ARG A 4 -24.04 46.45 58.39
CA ARG A 4 -23.50 46.44 57.02
C ARG A 4 -22.81 45.08 56.78
N SER A 5 -23.35 44.26 55.88
CA SER A 5 -22.68 43.07 55.36
C SER A 5 -21.67 43.50 54.31
N THR A 6 -20.40 43.17 54.53
CA THR A 6 -19.30 43.32 53.55
C THR A 6 -19.23 42.10 52.68
N VAL A 7 -19.53 42.25 51.43
CA VAL A 7 -19.33 41.15 50.36
C VAL A 7 -17.90 41.24 49.94
N VAL A 8 -17.10 40.24 50.30
CA VAL A 8 -15.76 40.01 49.74
C VAL A 8 -15.92 39.28 48.37
N ARG A 9 -15.64 39.94 47.26
CA ARG A 9 -15.51 39.32 45.95
C ARG A 9 -14.13 38.70 45.85
N SER A 10 -14.06 37.37 45.84
CA SER A 10 -12.88 36.61 45.48
C SER A 10 -12.73 36.62 43.95
N THR A 11 -11.73 37.30 43.43
CA THR A 11 -11.28 37.20 42.04
C THR A 11 -10.36 35.98 41.94
N ALA A 12 -10.93 34.81 41.68
CA ALA A 12 -10.13 33.66 41.26
C ALA A 12 -9.60 33.92 39.83
N SER A 13 -8.31 34.16 39.74
CA SER A 13 -7.58 34.15 38.46
C SER A 13 -7.61 32.70 37.94
N ALA A 14 -8.36 32.48 36.88
CA ALA A 14 -8.32 31.20 36.19
C ALA A 14 -6.97 31.12 35.43
N ASP A 15 -6.12 30.18 35.84
CA ASP A 15 -4.94 29.84 35.06
C ASP A 15 -5.35 29.50 33.60
N PRO A 16 -4.61 29.98 32.59
CA PRO A 16 -4.90 29.63 31.22
C PRO A 16 -4.80 28.10 31.04
N LEU A 17 -5.85 27.51 30.48
CA LEU A 17 -5.85 26.09 30.12
C LEU A 17 -4.58 25.77 29.34
N PRO A 18 -3.90 24.62 29.58
CA PRO A 18 -2.73 24.23 28.85
C PRO A 18 -3.08 24.20 27.35
N ALA A 19 -2.20 24.76 26.52
CA ALA A 19 -2.37 24.76 25.09
C ALA A 19 -2.60 23.31 24.61
N ALA A 20 -3.64 23.09 23.80
CA ALA A 20 -3.90 21.79 23.22
C ALA A 20 -2.62 21.31 22.50
N PRO A 21 -2.23 20.03 22.64
CA PRO A 21 -1.07 19.51 21.93
C PRO A 21 -1.22 19.79 20.43
N PRO A 22 -0.13 20.03 19.70
CA PRO A 22 -0.17 20.30 18.27
C PRO A 22 -0.97 19.18 17.59
N ARG A 23 -1.99 19.57 16.81
CA ARG A 23 -2.82 18.61 16.06
C ARG A 23 -1.91 17.86 15.10
N ARG A 24 -1.79 16.55 15.25
CA ARG A 24 -1.05 15.70 14.33
C ARG A 24 -1.80 15.55 13.03
N ALA A 25 -1.08 15.44 11.93
CA ALA A 25 -1.68 15.26 10.62
C ALA A 25 -2.56 14.01 10.57
N ARG A 26 -3.70 14.13 9.93
CA ARG A 26 -4.66 13.05 9.80
C ARG A 26 -4.16 11.92 8.91
N VAL A 27 -3.35 12.25 7.89
CA VAL A 27 -2.79 11.30 6.91
C VAL A 27 -1.27 11.30 7.00
N GLN A 28 -0.65 10.12 6.96
CA GLN A 28 0.78 10.01 6.74
C GLN A 28 1.07 9.36 5.39
N ILE A 29 1.79 10.08 4.53
CA ILE A 29 2.22 9.60 3.21
C ILE A 29 3.60 8.97 3.39
N LEU A 30 3.71 7.69 3.04
CA LEU A 30 4.91 6.87 3.14
C LEU A 30 5.59 6.83 1.78
N LEU A 31 6.63 7.64 1.62
CA LEU A 31 7.41 7.77 0.39
C LEU A 31 8.71 6.97 0.49
N SER A 32 8.97 6.09 -0.47
CA SER A 32 10.26 5.44 -0.63
C SER A 32 11.01 6.06 -1.81
N THR A 33 12.29 6.45 -1.60
CA THR A 33 13.13 7.03 -2.65
C THR A 33 14.43 6.25 -2.84
N TYR A 34 14.89 6.16 -4.10
CA TYR A 34 16.22 5.68 -4.48
C TYR A 34 16.61 6.25 -5.84
N ASN A 35 17.60 7.14 -5.88
CA ASN A 35 18.07 7.83 -7.09
C ASN A 35 16.89 8.39 -7.92
N GLY A 36 16.02 9.17 -7.27
CA GLY A 36 14.77 9.69 -7.83
C GLY A 36 14.82 11.16 -8.21
N ALA A 37 15.99 11.80 -8.26
CA ALA A 37 16.12 13.25 -8.47
C ALA A 37 15.42 13.75 -9.73
N GLU A 38 15.29 12.91 -10.76
CA GLU A 38 14.67 13.27 -12.05
C GLU A 38 13.17 13.57 -11.90
N PHE A 39 12.41 12.72 -11.17
CA PHE A 39 10.95 12.80 -11.11
C PHE A 39 10.40 13.32 -9.79
N LEU A 40 11.20 13.28 -8.73
CA LEU A 40 10.80 13.67 -7.38
C LEU A 40 10.26 15.12 -7.28
N PRO A 41 10.80 16.13 -7.99
CA PRO A 41 10.25 17.48 -7.95
C PRO A 41 8.78 17.56 -8.42
N GLU A 42 8.41 16.82 -9.47
CA GLU A 42 7.03 16.80 -9.99
C GLU A 42 6.08 16.07 -9.02
N LEU A 43 6.53 14.96 -8.41
CA LEU A 43 5.78 14.31 -7.36
C LEU A 43 5.51 15.28 -6.20
N LEU A 44 6.54 15.91 -5.64
CA LEU A 44 6.42 16.82 -4.49
C LEU A 44 5.50 18.02 -4.81
N ALA A 45 5.60 18.57 -6.02
CA ALA A 45 4.67 19.61 -6.49
C ALA A 45 3.22 19.10 -6.54
N SER A 46 3.00 17.85 -6.95
CA SER A 46 1.68 17.23 -6.97
C SER A 46 1.10 16.96 -5.57
N LEU A 47 1.95 16.72 -4.57
CA LEU A 47 1.55 16.65 -3.17
C LEU A 47 1.16 18.04 -2.65
N ASP A 48 1.92 19.08 -2.98
CA ASP A 48 1.57 20.46 -2.64
C ASP A 48 0.24 20.92 -3.25
N ALA A 49 -0.16 20.33 -4.38
CA ALA A 49 -1.41 20.63 -5.09
C ALA A 49 -2.62 19.80 -4.61
N GLN A 50 -2.47 18.94 -3.58
CA GLN A 50 -3.61 18.17 -3.06
C GLN A 50 -4.67 19.09 -2.44
N SER A 51 -5.95 18.79 -2.68
CA SER A 51 -7.08 19.54 -2.11
C SER A 51 -7.22 19.38 -0.61
N LEU A 52 -6.77 18.26 -0.04
CA LEU A 52 -6.65 18.03 1.40
C LEU A 52 -5.17 18.08 1.76
N GLN A 53 -4.80 19.04 2.63
CA GLN A 53 -3.42 19.31 3.05
C GLN A 53 -3.09 18.83 4.47
N ASP A 54 -4.03 18.19 5.16
CA ASP A 54 -3.81 17.63 6.52
C ASP A 54 -3.07 16.30 6.42
N PHE A 55 -1.82 16.35 5.95
CA PHE A 55 -0.91 15.20 5.86
C PHE A 55 0.54 15.58 6.19
N ASP A 56 1.28 14.59 6.68
CA ASP A 56 2.73 14.61 6.85
C ASP A 56 3.38 13.61 5.88
N LEU A 57 4.61 13.92 5.45
CA LEU A 57 5.40 13.04 4.59
C LEU A 57 6.45 12.29 5.43
N ARG A 58 6.37 10.97 5.44
CA ARG A 58 7.40 10.08 5.97
C ARG A 58 8.19 9.51 4.81
N VAL A 59 9.43 9.96 4.66
CA VAL A 59 10.31 9.53 3.58
C VAL A 59 11.36 8.56 4.12
N ARG A 60 11.52 7.44 3.43
CA ARG A 60 12.70 6.60 3.58
C ARG A 60 13.50 6.64 2.29
N ASP A 61 14.67 7.25 2.36
CA ASP A 61 15.64 7.20 1.28
C ASP A 61 16.48 5.91 1.40
N ASP A 62 16.49 5.14 0.33
CA ASP A 62 17.12 3.82 0.27
C ASP A 62 18.58 3.88 -0.20
N GLY A 63 19.30 4.93 0.19
CA GLY A 63 20.73 5.10 -0.10
C GLY A 63 21.01 5.78 -1.44
N SER A 64 20.26 6.84 -1.76
CA SER A 64 20.49 7.64 -2.97
C SER A 64 21.86 8.26 -3.01
N THR A 65 22.43 8.31 -4.22
CA THR A 65 23.75 8.90 -4.51
C THR A 65 23.68 10.10 -5.48
N ASP A 66 22.47 10.42 -5.96
CA ASP A 66 22.17 11.56 -6.82
C ASP A 66 21.66 12.79 -6.01
N GLY A 67 20.97 13.72 -6.66
CA GLY A 67 20.37 14.90 -6.05
C GLY A 67 19.15 14.67 -5.16
N THR A 68 18.67 13.43 -4.99
CA THR A 68 17.43 13.11 -4.27
C THR A 68 17.38 13.69 -2.87
N LEU A 69 18.45 13.49 -2.07
CA LEU A 69 18.49 13.97 -0.69
C LEU A 69 18.45 15.49 -0.59
N ALA A 70 19.10 16.20 -1.51
CA ALA A 70 19.08 17.67 -1.52
C ALA A 70 17.65 18.21 -1.79
N ILE A 71 16.91 17.57 -2.69
CA ILE A 71 15.52 17.91 -3.01
C ILE A 71 14.62 17.66 -1.78
N LEU A 72 14.79 16.52 -1.10
CA LEU A 72 14.03 16.17 0.09
C LEU A 72 14.31 17.11 1.27
N ASP A 73 15.57 17.48 1.48
CA ASP A 73 15.97 18.44 2.53
C ASP A 73 15.36 19.82 2.27
N GLU A 74 15.31 20.26 1.02
CA GLU A 74 14.66 21.53 0.64
C GLU A 74 13.14 21.46 0.87
N TYR A 75 12.50 20.36 0.52
CA TYR A 75 11.08 20.16 0.77
C TYR A 75 10.76 20.17 2.27
N ALA A 76 11.55 19.48 3.09
CA ALA A 76 11.35 19.37 4.53
C ALA A 76 11.51 20.70 5.29
N ARG A 77 12.19 21.71 4.71
CA ARG A 77 12.28 23.07 5.30
C ARG A 77 10.95 23.84 5.23
N ARG A 78 10.08 23.51 4.27
CA ARG A 78 8.85 24.27 3.99
C ARG A 78 7.56 23.46 4.22
N ARG A 79 7.68 22.15 4.37
CA ARG A 79 6.52 21.23 4.54
C ARG A 79 6.81 20.21 5.64
N PRO A 80 5.78 19.75 6.37
CA PRO A 80 5.96 18.67 7.34
C PRO A 80 6.44 17.40 6.65
N ALA A 81 7.72 17.10 6.81
CA ALA A 81 8.34 15.90 6.26
C ALA A 81 9.46 15.41 7.17
N THR A 82 9.52 14.10 7.39
CA THR A 82 10.61 13.42 8.10
C THR A 82 11.35 12.55 7.11
N VAL A 83 12.66 12.77 6.94
CA VAL A 83 13.50 12.02 5.99
C VAL A 83 14.44 11.10 6.75
N GLU A 84 14.24 9.79 6.62
CA GLU A 84 15.18 8.77 7.09
C GLU A 84 16.13 8.38 5.97
N ARG A 85 17.41 8.42 6.24
CA ARG A 85 18.49 8.03 5.29
C ARG A 85 18.99 6.65 5.66
N GLY A 86 18.77 5.67 4.80
CA GLY A 86 19.14 4.28 5.04
C GLY A 86 20.11 3.70 4.01
N ALA A 87 20.69 2.54 4.32
CA ALA A 87 21.36 1.74 3.32
C ALA A 87 20.36 1.13 2.35
N HIS A 88 20.80 0.84 1.12
CA HIS A 88 19.97 0.22 0.09
C HIS A 88 19.52 -1.20 0.50
N VAL A 89 18.21 -1.38 0.60
CA VAL A 89 17.58 -2.65 0.97
C VAL A 89 16.55 -3.13 -0.06
N GLY A 90 16.25 -2.31 -1.06
CA GLY A 90 15.27 -2.57 -2.11
C GLY A 90 13.85 -2.17 -1.73
N VAL A 91 13.01 -2.04 -2.75
CA VAL A 91 11.68 -1.43 -2.66
C VAL A 91 10.79 -2.05 -1.58
N PRO A 92 10.58 -3.39 -1.49
CA PRO A 92 9.67 -3.94 -0.49
C PRO A 92 10.09 -3.62 0.94
N GLU A 93 11.38 -3.84 1.28
CA GLU A 93 11.88 -3.61 2.63
C GLU A 93 11.93 -2.10 2.96
N SER A 94 12.20 -1.24 1.97
CA SER A 94 12.15 0.21 2.15
C SER A 94 10.77 0.67 2.59
N PHE A 95 9.70 0.22 1.93
CA PHE A 95 8.32 0.52 2.33
C PHE A 95 7.92 -0.13 3.66
N PHE A 96 8.37 -1.36 3.96
CA PHE A 96 8.11 -1.98 5.26
C PHE A 96 8.77 -1.20 6.41
N ARG A 97 9.95 -0.62 6.20
CA ARG A 97 10.59 0.25 7.20
C ARG A 97 9.81 1.55 7.36
N ALA A 98 9.49 2.24 6.26
CA ALA A 98 8.68 3.45 6.31
C ALA A 98 7.35 3.22 7.04
N LEU A 99 6.71 2.07 6.82
CA LEU A 99 5.46 1.68 7.49
C LEU A 99 5.64 1.45 8.99
N ARG A 100 6.71 0.77 9.41
CA ARG A 100 6.99 0.52 10.84
C ARG A 100 7.36 1.78 11.61
N ASP A 101 8.05 2.69 10.93
CA ASP A 101 8.50 3.96 11.50
C ASP A 101 7.45 5.07 11.35
N ALA A 102 6.26 4.73 10.83
CA ALA A 102 5.15 5.66 10.68
C ALA A 102 4.64 6.15 12.05
N GLU A 103 4.06 7.35 12.05
CA GLU A 103 3.54 7.98 13.26
C GLU A 103 2.25 7.28 13.74
N PRO A 104 2.26 6.63 14.92
CA PRO A 104 1.10 5.87 15.39
C PRO A 104 -0.16 6.70 15.64
N ALA A 105 -0.05 8.02 15.70
CA ALA A 105 -1.21 8.90 15.91
C ALA A 105 -1.91 9.31 14.60
N ALA A 106 -1.38 8.94 13.43
CA ALA A 106 -2.06 9.17 12.16
C ALA A 106 -3.30 8.26 12.03
N GLU A 107 -4.37 8.78 11.41
CA GLU A 107 -5.60 8.01 11.19
C GLU A 107 -5.49 7.16 9.91
N PHE A 108 -4.77 7.65 8.90
CA PHE A 108 -4.63 7.03 7.59
C PHE A 108 -3.19 7.04 7.10
N PHE A 109 -2.84 6.05 6.29
CA PHE A 109 -1.50 5.86 5.72
C PHE A 109 -1.62 5.59 4.23
N ALA A 110 -0.76 6.21 3.41
CA ALA A 110 -0.74 6.03 1.96
C ALA A 110 0.67 5.67 1.50
N TYR A 111 0.80 4.68 0.62
CA TYR A 111 2.06 4.44 -0.07
C TYR A 111 2.24 5.44 -1.23
N CYS A 112 3.47 5.87 -1.43
CA CYS A 112 3.84 6.82 -2.46
C CYS A 112 5.15 6.39 -3.15
N ASP A 113 5.11 6.19 -4.47
CA ASP A 113 6.29 5.99 -5.30
C ASP A 113 6.86 7.35 -5.71
N GLN A 114 8.17 7.44 -5.94
CA GLN A 114 8.91 8.70 -6.15
C GLN A 114 8.73 9.35 -7.52
N ASP A 115 8.12 8.64 -8.47
CA ASP A 115 8.11 8.92 -9.91
C ASP A 115 6.72 9.23 -10.49
N ASP A 116 5.66 9.16 -9.67
CA ASP A 116 4.28 9.41 -10.07
C ASP A 116 3.87 10.88 -9.91
N VAL A 117 2.75 11.27 -10.53
CA VAL A 117 2.09 12.57 -10.31
C VAL A 117 0.69 12.35 -9.76
N TRP A 118 0.43 12.81 -8.54
CA TRP A 118 -0.87 12.65 -7.89
C TRP A 118 -1.88 13.68 -8.38
N LEU A 119 -3.10 13.26 -8.69
CA LEU A 119 -4.19 14.18 -9.03
C LEU A 119 -4.71 14.88 -7.76
N PRO A 120 -5.17 16.14 -7.86
CA PRO A 120 -5.48 16.97 -6.68
C PRO A 120 -6.49 16.38 -5.68
N GLY A 121 -7.42 15.54 -6.15
CA GLY A 121 -8.45 14.92 -5.31
C GLY A 121 -8.07 13.60 -4.64
N LYS A 122 -6.86 13.07 -4.87
CA LYS A 122 -6.47 11.71 -4.44
C LYS A 122 -6.62 11.51 -2.94
N VAL A 123 -5.99 12.36 -2.14
CA VAL A 123 -6.00 12.24 -0.67
C VAL A 123 -7.41 12.44 -0.12
N ALA A 124 -8.12 13.47 -0.59
CA ALA A 124 -9.47 13.79 -0.12
C ALA A 124 -10.47 12.65 -0.36
N ARG A 125 -10.48 12.05 -1.56
CA ARG A 125 -11.38 10.93 -1.91
C ARG A 125 -11.12 9.69 -1.06
N ALA A 126 -9.86 9.35 -0.88
CA ALA A 126 -9.47 8.21 -0.06
C ALA A 126 -9.86 8.40 1.41
N VAL A 127 -9.60 9.58 1.97
CA VAL A 127 -9.99 9.95 3.34
C VAL A 127 -11.51 9.95 3.51
N GLU A 128 -12.26 10.50 2.55
CA GLU A 128 -13.73 10.49 2.58
C GLU A 128 -14.28 9.06 2.67
N TYR A 129 -13.75 8.15 1.85
CA TYR A 129 -14.17 6.74 1.89
C TYR A 129 -13.80 6.07 3.22
N LEU A 130 -12.53 6.16 3.63
CA LEU A 130 -12.02 5.47 4.82
C LEU A 130 -12.63 6.00 6.12
N SER A 131 -13.04 7.27 6.16
CA SER A 131 -13.72 7.86 7.32
C SER A 131 -15.14 7.30 7.55
N ARG A 132 -15.73 6.65 6.54
CA ARG A 132 -17.03 5.97 6.65
C ARG A 132 -16.90 4.50 7.05
N ALA A 133 -15.68 3.95 6.97
CA ALA A 133 -15.42 2.57 7.39
C ALA A 133 -15.38 2.48 8.93
N ASP A 134 -15.65 1.27 9.44
CA ASP A 134 -15.48 0.99 10.87
C ASP A 134 -14.01 1.16 11.25
N PRO A 135 -13.65 2.11 12.15
CA PRO A 135 -12.26 2.38 12.51
C PRO A 135 -11.56 1.22 13.21
N ALA A 136 -12.32 0.30 13.82
CA ALA A 136 -11.79 -0.89 14.50
C ALA A 136 -11.47 -2.05 13.55
N ARG A 137 -11.89 -1.95 12.27
CA ARG A 137 -11.66 -3.00 11.27
C ARG A 137 -10.66 -2.53 10.21
N PRO A 138 -9.71 -3.39 9.79
CA PRO A 138 -8.82 -3.06 8.71
C PRO A 138 -9.58 -2.67 7.44
N ALA A 139 -9.26 -1.51 6.87
CA ALA A 139 -9.85 -1.03 5.63
C ALA A 139 -8.77 -0.46 4.71
N LEU A 140 -8.84 -0.81 3.43
CA LEU A 140 -7.96 -0.35 2.38
C LEU A 140 -8.78 0.25 1.24
N TYR A 141 -8.43 1.46 0.85
CA TYR A 141 -8.88 2.12 -0.37
C TYR A 141 -7.78 2.03 -1.42
N CYS A 142 -8.15 1.77 -2.65
CA CYS A 142 -7.29 1.89 -3.82
C CYS A 142 -8.07 2.43 -5.01
N SER A 143 -7.38 2.97 -5.99
CA SER A 143 -8.03 3.62 -7.12
C SER A 143 -7.51 3.15 -8.48
N GLY A 144 -8.19 3.58 -9.54
CA GLY A 144 -7.66 3.58 -10.88
C GLY A 144 -6.39 4.44 -10.99
N LEU A 145 -5.66 4.23 -12.07
CA LEU A 145 -4.48 5.02 -12.44
C LEU A 145 -4.43 5.23 -13.95
N THR A 146 -3.75 6.29 -14.41
CA THR A 146 -3.51 6.58 -15.82
C THR A 146 -2.03 6.32 -16.14
N PRO A 147 -1.69 5.29 -16.96
CA PRO A 147 -0.31 5.07 -17.38
C PRO A 147 0.16 6.20 -18.30
N VAL A 148 1.31 6.78 -18.00
CA VAL A 148 1.93 7.86 -18.78
C VAL A 148 3.41 7.55 -19.06
N ASP A 149 3.97 8.19 -20.06
CA ASP A 149 5.41 8.17 -20.33
C ASP A 149 6.19 9.16 -19.46
N VAL A 150 7.49 9.34 -19.74
CA VAL A 150 8.36 10.25 -18.99
C VAL A 150 7.94 11.73 -19.13
N HIS A 151 7.19 12.07 -20.17
CA HIS A 151 6.67 13.42 -20.47
C HIS A 151 5.22 13.60 -20.02
N LEU A 152 4.66 12.65 -19.26
CA LEU A 152 3.26 12.60 -18.79
C LEU A 152 2.23 12.42 -19.91
N GLU A 153 2.65 11.98 -21.11
CA GLU A 153 1.72 11.67 -22.19
C GLU A 153 1.07 10.29 -21.96
N PRO A 154 -0.24 10.16 -22.11
CA PRO A 154 -0.94 8.89 -21.87
C PRO A 154 -0.45 7.77 -22.79
N LEU A 155 -0.08 6.63 -22.20
CA LEU A 155 0.38 5.44 -22.91
C LEU A 155 -0.74 4.44 -23.23
N ASP A 156 -1.78 4.42 -22.43
CA ASP A 156 -2.94 3.52 -22.55
C ASP A 156 -4.15 4.13 -21.85
N LYS A 157 -5.30 3.47 -22.00
CA LYS A 157 -6.52 3.87 -21.27
C LYS A 157 -6.31 3.74 -19.76
N PRO A 158 -6.93 4.61 -18.95
CA PRO A 158 -6.90 4.48 -17.51
C PRO A 158 -7.31 3.08 -17.06
N ARG A 159 -6.60 2.50 -16.11
CA ARG A 159 -6.97 1.23 -15.51
C ARG A 159 -8.10 1.46 -14.52
N ARG A 160 -9.32 1.06 -14.89
CA ARG A 160 -10.56 1.30 -14.15
C ARG A 160 -11.30 0.02 -13.78
N ASP A 161 -10.87 -1.13 -14.28
CA ASP A 161 -11.55 -2.41 -14.09
C ASP A 161 -10.73 -3.32 -13.18
N VAL A 162 -11.31 -3.63 -12.05
CA VAL A 162 -10.82 -4.66 -11.14
C VAL A 162 -12.02 -5.52 -10.79
N ARG A 163 -11.90 -6.85 -10.94
CA ARG A 163 -12.88 -7.79 -10.42
C ARG A 163 -12.83 -7.77 -8.88
N ALA A 164 -13.68 -8.58 -8.26
CA ALA A 164 -13.72 -8.68 -6.79
C ALA A 164 -12.30 -8.81 -6.21
N LEU A 165 -11.96 -7.87 -5.33
CA LEU A 165 -10.73 -7.88 -4.55
C LEU A 165 -10.98 -8.69 -3.30
N ASP A 166 -10.52 -9.93 -3.26
CA ASP A 166 -10.66 -10.80 -2.10
C ASP A 166 -9.40 -11.62 -1.82
N PHE A 167 -9.40 -12.32 -0.70
CA PHE A 167 -8.31 -13.13 -0.23
C PHE A 167 -7.87 -14.22 -1.24
N ARG A 168 -8.81 -14.83 -1.95
CA ARG A 168 -8.54 -15.90 -2.91
C ARG A 168 -7.81 -15.39 -4.14
N ASN A 169 -8.10 -14.16 -4.56
CA ASN A 169 -7.36 -13.49 -5.63
C ASN A 169 -5.98 -13.04 -5.11
N ALA A 170 -5.92 -12.43 -3.93
CA ALA A 170 -4.68 -11.92 -3.33
C ALA A 170 -3.59 -13.00 -3.13
N LEU A 171 -3.96 -14.26 -2.95
CA LEU A 171 -3.01 -15.38 -2.86
C LEU A 171 -2.19 -15.59 -4.13
N VAL A 172 -2.69 -15.20 -5.30
CA VAL A 172 -2.07 -15.53 -6.60
C VAL A 172 -1.88 -14.35 -7.55
N GLU A 173 -2.36 -13.17 -7.17
CA GLU A 173 -2.28 -12.00 -8.02
C GLU A 173 -2.34 -10.71 -7.21
N ASN A 174 -1.48 -9.75 -7.54
CA ASN A 174 -1.61 -8.39 -7.05
C ASN A 174 -2.44 -7.56 -8.05
N GLN A 175 -3.64 -7.18 -7.66
CA GLN A 175 -4.55 -6.32 -8.44
C GLN A 175 -4.41 -4.85 -8.08
N VAL A 176 -3.75 -4.54 -6.97
CA VAL A 176 -3.73 -3.21 -6.38
C VAL A 176 -2.31 -2.64 -6.43
N SER A 177 -2.12 -1.52 -7.12
CA SER A 177 -0.82 -0.84 -7.16
C SER A 177 -0.59 -0.03 -5.88
N GLY A 178 0.58 -0.15 -5.27
CA GLY A 178 0.96 0.52 -4.01
C GLY A 178 0.69 2.02 -4.04
N CYS A 179 1.11 2.70 -5.09
CA CYS A 179 0.91 4.15 -5.27
C CYS A 179 -0.56 4.60 -5.29
N THR A 180 -1.52 3.67 -5.44
CA THR A 180 -2.96 3.97 -5.37
C THR A 180 -3.56 3.73 -3.98
N MET A 181 -2.81 3.08 -3.08
CA MET A 181 -3.32 2.62 -1.78
C MET A 181 -3.35 3.72 -0.72
N MET A 182 -4.43 3.74 0.04
CA MET A 182 -4.53 4.34 1.36
C MET A 182 -5.26 3.37 2.29
N PHE A 183 -4.87 3.30 3.57
CA PHE A 183 -5.48 2.40 4.53
C PHE A 183 -5.61 3.06 5.91
N ASN A 184 -6.56 2.55 6.72
CA ASN A 184 -6.83 3.09 8.04
C ASN A 184 -5.84 2.58 9.10
N HIS A 185 -5.92 3.14 10.30
CA HIS A 185 -5.07 2.81 11.43
C HIS A 185 -5.14 1.31 11.80
N ALA A 186 -6.32 0.70 11.80
CA ALA A 186 -6.46 -0.74 12.09
C ALA A 186 -5.72 -1.64 11.08
N ALA A 187 -5.69 -1.24 9.80
CA ALA A 187 -4.88 -1.93 8.79
C ALA A 187 -3.37 -1.71 9.02
N TRP A 188 -2.96 -0.48 9.38
CA TRP A 188 -1.57 -0.18 9.74
C TRP A 188 -1.09 -1.03 10.93
N GLU A 189 -1.86 -1.08 12.02
CA GLU A 189 -1.53 -1.93 13.17
C GLU A 189 -1.37 -3.40 12.77
N LEU A 190 -2.27 -3.92 11.94
CA LEU A 190 -2.23 -5.30 11.49
C LEU A 190 -0.98 -5.58 10.64
N LEU A 191 -0.64 -4.68 9.72
CA LEU A 191 0.52 -4.80 8.82
C LEU A 191 1.85 -4.68 9.56
N THR A 192 1.92 -3.86 10.62
CA THR A 192 3.16 -3.66 11.40
C THR A 192 3.42 -4.76 12.43
N ARG A 193 2.44 -5.61 12.76
CA ARG A 193 2.62 -6.75 13.68
C ARG A 193 3.62 -7.80 13.18
N SER A 194 3.87 -7.85 11.88
CA SER A 194 4.76 -8.82 11.26
C SER A 194 5.88 -8.16 10.46
N LYS A 195 6.97 -8.92 10.26
CA LYS A 195 8.09 -8.53 9.40
C LYS A 195 8.25 -9.60 8.33
N PRO A 196 7.49 -9.54 7.24
CA PRO A 196 7.54 -10.56 6.20
C PRO A 196 8.92 -10.54 5.50
N ARG A 197 9.45 -11.74 5.21
CA ARG A 197 10.70 -11.94 4.48
C ARG A 197 10.48 -12.41 3.05
N GLU A 198 9.35 -13.11 2.84
CA GLU A 198 8.98 -13.70 1.55
C GLU A 198 7.89 -12.88 0.83
N ALA A 199 7.60 -11.67 1.33
CA ALA A 199 6.67 -10.79 0.64
C ALA A 199 7.22 -10.39 -0.73
N LEU A 200 6.46 -10.65 -1.77
CA LEU A 200 6.81 -10.31 -3.15
C LEU A 200 6.99 -8.82 -3.35
N MET A 201 6.04 -8.06 -2.83
CA MET A 201 6.00 -6.60 -2.82
C MET A 201 5.21 -6.14 -1.61
N HIS A 202 5.51 -4.95 -1.11
CA HIS A 202 4.83 -4.35 0.04
C HIS A 202 3.31 -4.17 -0.19
N ASP A 203 2.93 -3.79 -1.38
CA ASP A 203 1.54 -3.59 -1.78
C ASP A 203 0.79 -4.93 -1.93
N HIS A 204 1.42 -5.96 -2.52
CA HIS A 204 0.83 -7.29 -2.59
C HIS A 204 0.61 -7.89 -1.19
N TRP A 205 1.58 -7.68 -0.28
CA TRP A 205 1.45 -8.09 1.12
C TRP A 205 0.30 -7.35 1.81
N ALA A 206 0.21 -6.04 1.65
CA ALA A 206 -0.88 -5.24 2.21
C ALA A 206 -2.25 -5.70 1.67
N TYR A 207 -2.35 -5.95 0.36
CA TYR A 207 -3.54 -6.50 -0.27
C TYR A 207 -3.91 -7.87 0.33
N LEU A 208 -2.95 -8.79 0.45
CA LEU A 208 -3.16 -10.12 0.99
C LEU A 208 -3.66 -10.06 2.45
N VAL A 209 -2.98 -9.29 3.30
CA VAL A 209 -3.32 -9.17 4.72
C VAL A 209 -4.67 -8.50 4.92
N VAL A 210 -4.93 -7.36 4.27
CA VAL A 210 -6.21 -6.66 4.47
C VAL A 210 -7.38 -7.43 3.87
N SER A 211 -7.20 -8.12 2.74
CA SER A 211 -8.26 -8.99 2.17
C SER A 211 -8.64 -10.17 3.08
N ALA A 212 -7.71 -10.60 3.95
CA ALA A 212 -7.97 -11.67 4.91
C ALA A 212 -8.76 -11.22 6.13
N PHE A 213 -8.59 -9.98 6.60
CA PHE A 213 -9.11 -9.55 7.91
C PHE A 213 -10.02 -8.31 7.85
N GLY A 214 -10.11 -7.66 6.71
CA GLY A 214 -10.78 -6.38 6.56
C GLY A 214 -11.58 -6.24 5.28
N THR A 215 -11.70 -5.00 4.83
CA THR A 215 -12.41 -4.64 3.59
C THR A 215 -11.50 -3.88 2.65
N ILE A 216 -11.71 -4.08 1.34
CA ILE A 216 -10.99 -3.36 0.29
C ILE A 216 -12.00 -2.70 -0.63
N HIS A 217 -11.81 -1.42 -0.87
CA HIS A 217 -12.59 -0.66 -1.84
C HIS A 217 -11.73 -0.25 -3.03
N PHE A 218 -12.23 -0.53 -4.22
CA PHE A 218 -11.64 -0.04 -5.45
C PHE A 218 -12.51 1.08 -6.03
N ASP A 219 -11.93 2.26 -6.15
CA ASP A 219 -12.50 3.41 -6.86
C ASP A 219 -12.03 3.37 -8.31
N PRO A 220 -12.92 3.22 -9.31
CA PRO A 220 -12.53 3.15 -10.71
C PRO A 220 -11.98 4.46 -11.26
N GLU A 221 -12.19 5.60 -10.59
CA GLU A 221 -11.69 6.88 -11.03
C GLU A 221 -10.18 7.01 -10.77
N PRO A 222 -9.35 7.30 -11.80
CA PRO A 222 -7.92 7.47 -11.61
C PRO A 222 -7.59 8.55 -10.59
N SER A 223 -6.59 8.29 -9.76
CA SER A 223 -6.12 9.25 -8.74
C SER A 223 -4.70 9.74 -9.00
N LEU A 224 -4.00 9.18 -9.97
CA LEU A 224 -2.62 9.56 -10.29
C LEU A 224 -2.27 9.24 -11.76
N LEU A 225 -1.24 9.91 -12.25
CA LEU A 225 -0.52 9.59 -13.46
C LEU A 225 0.64 8.66 -13.10
N TYR A 226 0.57 7.41 -13.57
CA TYR A 226 1.55 6.37 -13.28
C TYR A 226 2.64 6.38 -14.34
N ARG A 227 3.82 6.88 -13.99
CA ARG A 227 4.93 7.06 -14.92
C ARG A 227 5.61 5.74 -15.27
N GLN A 228 5.87 5.54 -16.56
CA GLN A 228 6.55 4.38 -17.10
C GLN A 228 7.89 4.79 -17.68
N HIS A 229 8.99 4.31 -17.06
CA HIS A 229 10.37 4.50 -17.53
C HIS A 229 11.20 3.22 -17.34
N PRO A 230 12.39 3.10 -17.96
CA PRO A 230 13.18 1.87 -17.93
C PRO A 230 13.62 1.43 -16.53
N SER A 231 13.71 2.36 -15.57
CA SER A 231 14.14 2.12 -14.20
C SER A 231 13.00 1.72 -13.24
N ASN A 232 11.73 1.63 -13.69
CA ASN A 232 10.64 1.15 -12.84
C ASN A 232 10.94 -0.27 -12.33
N THR A 233 10.82 -0.49 -11.03
CA THR A 233 10.99 -1.83 -10.42
C THR A 233 9.99 -2.83 -10.96
N VAL A 234 8.73 -2.42 -11.16
CA VAL A 234 7.66 -3.22 -11.75
C VAL A 234 6.98 -2.39 -12.83
N GLY A 235 7.45 -2.52 -14.07
CA GLY A 235 6.79 -1.89 -15.22
C GLY A 235 5.54 -2.65 -15.64
N MET A 236 4.57 -1.95 -16.26
CA MET A 236 3.40 -2.61 -16.86
C MET A 236 3.84 -3.51 -18.02
N PRO A 237 3.45 -4.80 -18.04
CA PRO A 237 3.89 -5.72 -19.11
C PRO A 237 3.30 -5.27 -20.45
N ARG A 238 4.16 -4.85 -21.38
CA ARG A 238 3.80 -4.51 -22.76
C ARG A 238 3.85 -5.77 -23.64
N GLY A 239 2.67 -6.32 -23.96
CA GLY A 239 2.50 -7.37 -24.95
C GLY A 239 2.68 -8.82 -24.46
N LEU A 240 2.30 -9.78 -25.32
CA LEU A 240 2.29 -11.22 -25.05
C LEU A 240 3.70 -11.79 -24.78
N TRP A 241 4.72 -11.29 -25.46
CA TRP A 241 6.10 -11.76 -25.34
C TRP A 241 6.75 -11.39 -23.99
N SER A 242 6.41 -10.26 -23.41
CA SER A 242 6.90 -9.90 -22.06
C SER A 242 6.29 -10.82 -20.99
N ARG A 243 5.05 -11.25 -21.18
CA ARG A 243 4.37 -12.23 -20.31
C ARG A 243 5.01 -13.62 -20.40
N VAL A 244 5.33 -14.08 -21.63
CA VAL A 244 6.01 -15.36 -21.87
C VAL A 244 7.42 -15.34 -21.27
N ARG A 245 8.18 -14.26 -21.46
CA ARG A 245 9.54 -14.13 -20.90
C ARG A 245 9.55 -14.07 -19.38
N ASN A 246 8.61 -13.37 -18.77
CA ASN A 246 8.43 -13.36 -17.31
C ASN A 246 8.01 -14.75 -16.79
N PHE A 247 7.28 -15.52 -17.58
CA PHE A 247 6.93 -16.91 -17.30
C PHE A 247 8.17 -17.84 -17.29
N GLN A 248 9.07 -17.70 -18.27
CA GLN A 248 10.28 -18.53 -18.35
C GLN A 248 11.30 -18.25 -17.23
N LYS A 249 11.37 -17.00 -16.74
CA LYS A 249 12.23 -16.63 -15.59
C LYS A 249 11.74 -17.21 -14.24
N ARG A 250 10.51 -17.70 -14.17
CA ARG A 250 9.87 -18.22 -12.94
C ARG A 250 10.00 -19.75 -12.78
N ARG A 251 10.96 -20.39 -13.43
CA ARG A 251 11.31 -21.78 -13.17
C ARG A 251 12.00 -21.89 -11.80
N GLY A 252 11.31 -22.54 -10.85
CA GLY A 252 11.79 -22.72 -9.48
C GLY A 252 10.70 -22.41 -8.47
N MET A 253 10.95 -22.50 -7.17
CA MET A 253 9.94 -22.23 -6.13
C MET A 253 9.16 -20.95 -6.45
N SER A 254 7.87 -21.07 -6.70
CA SER A 254 7.07 -19.91 -7.01
C SER A 254 7.10 -18.96 -5.81
N PRO A 255 7.53 -17.71 -5.97
CA PRO A 255 7.52 -16.74 -4.89
C PRO A 255 6.14 -16.57 -4.25
N LEU A 256 5.05 -16.86 -5.00
CA LEU A 256 3.68 -16.86 -4.46
C LEU A 256 3.48 -17.93 -3.38
N PHE A 257 4.10 -19.10 -3.51
CA PHE A 257 4.01 -20.14 -2.47
C PHE A 257 4.82 -19.76 -1.24
N ALA A 258 6.03 -19.21 -1.40
CA ALA A 258 6.83 -18.74 -0.28
C ALA A 258 6.08 -17.65 0.52
N GLN A 259 5.52 -16.66 -0.18
CA GLN A 259 4.67 -15.63 0.43
C GLN A 259 3.45 -16.24 1.15
N ALA A 260 2.78 -17.21 0.53
CA ALA A 260 1.60 -17.87 1.12
C ALA A 260 1.96 -18.74 2.34
N GLU A 261 3.10 -19.44 2.32
CA GLU A 261 3.63 -20.22 3.45
C GLU A 261 3.96 -19.29 4.63
N GLU A 262 4.64 -18.17 4.38
CA GLU A 262 4.93 -17.18 5.40
C GLU A 262 3.65 -16.54 5.95
N PHE A 263 2.70 -16.17 5.06
CA PHE A 263 1.40 -15.65 5.48
C PHE A 263 0.67 -16.64 6.40
N ARG A 264 0.69 -17.94 6.04
CA ARG A 264 0.11 -19.00 6.88
C ARG A 264 0.78 -19.08 8.25
N ALA A 265 2.09 -18.98 8.29
CA ALA A 265 2.84 -19.02 9.54
C ALA A 265 2.52 -17.83 10.46
N LEU A 266 2.39 -16.64 9.90
CA LEU A 266 2.15 -15.41 10.65
C LEU A 266 0.68 -15.22 11.05
N TYR A 267 -0.26 -15.58 10.18
CA TYR A 267 -1.68 -15.23 10.33
C TYR A 267 -2.65 -16.42 10.32
N GLY A 268 -2.18 -17.64 10.01
CA GLY A 268 -3.06 -18.81 9.83
C GLY A 268 -3.96 -19.11 11.02
N GLY A 269 -3.48 -18.89 12.24
CA GLY A 269 -4.25 -19.12 13.47
C GLY A 269 -5.39 -18.11 13.71
N ALA A 270 -5.38 -16.98 13.00
CA ALA A 270 -6.42 -15.95 13.09
C ALA A 270 -7.42 -15.99 11.92
N LEU A 271 -7.20 -16.82 10.91
CA LEU A 271 -8.10 -16.95 9.76
C LEU A 271 -9.38 -17.70 10.13
N ASP A 272 -10.48 -17.31 9.51
CA ASP A 272 -11.70 -18.15 9.52
C ASP A 272 -11.47 -19.44 8.70
N GLY A 273 -12.34 -20.43 8.95
CA GLY A 273 -12.21 -21.77 8.35
C GLY A 273 -12.28 -21.75 6.82
N VAL A 274 -12.98 -20.81 6.19
CA VAL A 274 -13.11 -20.71 4.72
C VAL A 274 -11.81 -20.22 4.11
N ARG A 275 -11.22 -19.16 4.66
CA ARG A 275 -9.95 -18.60 4.20
C ARG A 275 -8.78 -19.55 4.47
N LEU A 276 -8.75 -20.16 5.65
CA LEU A 276 -7.75 -21.16 6.00
C LEU A 276 -7.80 -22.36 5.03
N ALA A 277 -8.99 -22.89 4.74
CA ALA A 277 -9.15 -24.00 3.80
C ALA A 277 -8.72 -23.62 2.36
N ALA A 278 -8.96 -22.38 1.92
CA ALA A 278 -8.50 -21.90 0.62
C ALA A 278 -6.96 -21.84 0.56
N LEU A 279 -6.33 -21.29 1.59
CA LEU A 279 -4.88 -21.20 1.72
C LEU A 279 -4.23 -22.61 1.77
N ASP A 280 -4.74 -23.50 2.62
CA ASP A 280 -4.22 -24.87 2.75
C ASP A 280 -4.36 -25.65 1.45
N ARG A 281 -5.47 -25.50 0.72
CA ARG A 281 -5.66 -26.12 -0.60
C ARG A 281 -4.70 -25.59 -1.65
N PHE A 282 -4.41 -24.30 -1.63
CA PHE A 282 -3.40 -23.68 -2.51
C PHE A 282 -2.02 -24.27 -2.19
N LEU A 283 -1.58 -24.22 -0.93
CA LEU A 283 -0.28 -24.76 -0.51
C LEU A 283 -0.15 -26.26 -0.75
N ALA A 284 -1.20 -27.05 -0.47
CA ALA A 284 -1.20 -28.49 -0.70
C ALA A 284 -1.07 -28.88 -2.17
N SER A 285 -1.39 -27.95 -3.10
CA SER A 285 -1.26 -28.23 -4.55
C SER A 285 0.19 -28.60 -4.97
N ARG A 286 1.21 -28.16 -4.22
CA ARG A 286 2.63 -28.52 -4.48
C ARG A 286 3.01 -29.94 -4.07
N GLN A 287 2.26 -30.58 -3.18
CA GLN A 287 2.70 -31.80 -2.49
C GLN A 287 2.62 -33.08 -3.33
N SER A 288 1.69 -33.16 -4.31
CA SER A 288 1.56 -34.34 -5.16
C SER A 288 0.84 -34.03 -6.46
N THR A 289 1.04 -34.90 -7.49
CA THR A 289 0.38 -34.74 -8.80
C THR A 289 -1.15 -34.82 -8.67
N SER A 290 -1.68 -35.69 -7.82
CA SER A 290 -3.14 -35.80 -7.59
C SER A 290 -3.71 -34.52 -6.99
N ARG A 291 -3.00 -33.87 -6.07
CA ARG A 291 -3.42 -32.59 -5.48
C ARG A 291 -3.32 -31.43 -6.48
N ARG A 292 -2.29 -31.42 -7.35
CA ARG A 292 -2.16 -30.47 -8.47
C ARG A 292 -3.35 -30.54 -9.41
N LEU A 293 -3.68 -31.74 -9.88
CA LEU A 293 -4.81 -31.95 -10.79
C LEU A 293 -6.15 -31.57 -10.13
N ARG A 294 -6.34 -31.95 -8.87
CA ARG A 294 -7.54 -31.55 -8.10
C ARG A 294 -7.66 -30.05 -7.98
N TYR A 295 -6.54 -29.35 -7.71
CA TYR A 295 -6.53 -27.89 -7.64
C TYR A 295 -6.84 -27.26 -9.00
N ALA A 296 -6.26 -27.75 -10.10
CA ALA A 296 -6.51 -27.24 -11.45
C ALA A 296 -8.00 -27.37 -11.86
N LEU A 297 -8.63 -28.49 -11.49
CA LEU A 297 -10.06 -28.73 -11.77
C LEU A 297 -11.02 -27.95 -10.86
N ARG A 298 -10.64 -27.76 -9.59
CA ARG A 298 -11.43 -27.05 -8.56
C ARG A 298 -10.53 -26.09 -7.77
N PRO A 299 -10.15 -24.96 -8.39
CA PRO A 299 -9.18 -24.05 -7.79
C PRO A 299 -9.75 -23.39 -6.53
N ALA A 300 -8.87 -23.23 -5.53
CA ALA A 300 -9.18 -22.46 -4.33
C ALA A 300 -8.94 -20.96 -4.52
N THR A 301 -8.19 -20.59 -5.55
CA THR A 301 -7.82 -19.22 -5.91
C THR A 301 -8.24 -18.91 -7.34
N TYR A 302 -8.20 -17.65 -7.74
CA TYR A 302 -8.48 -17.23 -9.11
C TYR A 302 -7.70 -15.98 -9.48
N ARG A 303 -7.47 -15.79 -10.78
CA ARG A 303 -6.90 -14.55 -11.32
C ARG A 303 -7.96 -13.71 -12.01
N HIS A 304 -7.70 -12.41 -12.11
CA HIS A 304 -8.64 -11.43 -12.66
C HIS A 304 -9.07 -11.76 -14.09
N ARG A 305 -8.10 -12.01 -14.97
CA ARG A 305 -8.38 -12.39 -16.37
C ARG A 305 -8.55 -13.90 -16.50
N ALA A 306 -9.60 -14.33 -17.16
CA ALA A 306 -9.86 -15.77 -17.38
C ALA A 306 -8.69 -16.49 -18.05
N VAL A 307 -8.01 -15.85 -19.02
CA VAL A 307 -6.83 -16.41 -19.69
C VAL A 307 -5.68 -16.60 -18.71
N ASP A 308 -5.41 -15.62 -17.85
CA ASP A 308 -4.35 -15.68 -16.85
C ASP A 308 -4.68 -16.71 -15.75
N ASP A 309 -5.98 -16.89 -15.43
CA ASP A 309 -6.45 -17.90 -14.48
C ASP A 309 -6.28 -19.32 -15.03
N VAL A 310 -6.67 -19.55 -16.29
CA VAL A 310 -6.44 -20.84 -16.97
C VAL A 310 -4.96 -21.15 -17.07
N ALA A 311 -4.13 -20.17 -17.45
CA ALA A 311 -2.68 -20.35 -17.52
C ALA A 311 -2.09 -20.70 -16.14
N HIS A 312 -2.52 -20.01 -15.06
CA HIS A 312 -2.12 -20.32 -13.70
C HIS A 312 -2.47 -21.77 -13.32
N ARG A 313 -3.70 -22.21 -13.57
CA ARG A 313 -4.15 -23.59 -13.27
C ARG A 313 -3.33 -24.64 -14.03
N LEU A 314 -3.04 -24.39 -15.31
CA LEU A 314 -2.19 -25.28 -16.12
C LEU A 314 -0.76 -25.34 -15.56
N MET A 315 -0.19 -24.21 -15.15
CA MET A 315 1.13 -24.19 -14.51
C MET A 315 1.16 -25.04 -13.24
N VAL A 316 0.13 -24.89 -12.39
CA VAL A 316 0.01 -25.70 -11.17
C VAL A 316 -0.11 -27.18 -11.52
N ALA A 317 -0.96 -27.54 -12.49
CA ALA A 317 -1.14 -28.95 -12.92
C ALA A 317 0.17 -29.57 -13.41
N LEU A 318 0.96 -28.83 -14.18
CA LEU A 318 2.24 -29.27 -14.76
C LEU A 318 3.41 -29.20 -13.76
N GLY A 319 3.20 -28.63 -12.57
CA GLY A 319 4.24 -28.49 -11.55
C GLY A 319 5.30 -27.42 -11.87
N TYR A 320 4.95 -26.42 -12.66
CA TYR A 320 5.80 -25.26 -12.91
C TYR A 320 5.62 -24.23 -11.78
N PHE A 321 6.45 -24.36 -10.72
CA PHE A 321 6.45 -23.46 -9.56
C PHE A 321 7.81 -22.80 -9.39
#